data_a3625a88ed6b8b293ed864d354778062
#
_entry.id   a3625a88ed6b8b293ed864d354778062
#
_cell.length_a   1.000
_cell.length_b   1.000
_cell.length_c   1.000
_cell.angle_alpha   90.00
_cell.angle_beta   90.00
_cell.angle_gamma   90.00
#
_symmetry.space_group_name_H-M   'P 1'
#
loop_
_entity.id
_entity.type
_entity.pdbx_description
1 polymer ?
#
loop_
_entity_poly.entity_id
_entity_poly.type
_entity_poly.pdbx_seq_one_letter_code
_entity_poly.pdbx_strand_id
1 'polypeptide(L)'
;MIDLWEAQPKVRRILGGYGRGQEPLPVFKMPHLRGWAVAGRHAYLPAIGRHEVLVVDTQTWREVARIPVAGQPVFVMAQPDGRQVWVNFALPDYHRVQVIDTPTHTVVKTLEPGAAVLHLEFTPRGDAVWISSRDANRVSVIDTRSFATLARLDMPAPSGIFFTSRAARMGF
;
A
#
# COMPACT_ATOMS: atom_id res chain seq x y z
N MET A 1 -6.07 12.90 11.11
CA MET A 1 -5.89 14.00 10.14
C MET A 1 -5.61 15.29 10.88
N ILE A 2 -4.60 16.01 10.46
CA ILE A 2 -4.23 17.32 11.01
C ILE A 2 -4.28 18.31 9.85
N ASP A 3 -4.93 19.45 10.07
CA ASP A 3 -4.94 20.55 9.10
C ASP A 3 -3.71 21.43 9.36
N LEU A 4 -2.79 21.47 8.42
CA LEU A 4 -1.55 22.23 8.50
C LEU A 4 -1.67 23.67 7.97
N TRP A 5 -2.81 24.02 7.37
CA TRP A 5 -3.05 25.33 6.79
C TRP A 5 -3.69 26.32 7.79
N GLU A 6 -4.04 25.82 8.99
CA GLU A 6 -4.50 26.70 10.05
C GLU A 6 -3.32 27.29 10.83
N ALA A 7 -3.47 28.52 11.31
CA ALA A 7 -2.46 29.19 12.12
C ALA A 7 -2.07 28.41 13.38
N GLN A 8 -2.96 27.56 13.88
CA GLN A 8 -2.72 26.61 14.97
C GLN A 8 -3.17 25.23 14.50
N PRO A 9 -2.26 24.37 14.03
CA PRO A 9 -2.60 23.03 13.62
C PRO A 9 -3.27 22.22 14.74
N LYS A 10 -4.41 21.65 14.44
CA LYS A 10 -5.14 20.81 15.40
C LYS A 10 -5.67 19.54 14.75
N VAL A 11 -5.89 18.51 15.56
CA VAL A 11 -6.47 17.27 15.10
C VAL A 11 -7.92 17.50 14.69
N ARG A 12 -8.18 17.39 13.39
CA ARG A 12 -9.54 17.50 12.82
C ARG A 12 -10.31 16.22 12.94
N ARG A 13 -9.65 15.07 12.76
CA ARG A 13 -10.28 13.77 12.78
C ARG A 13 -9.31 12.65 13.09
N ILE A 14 -9.77 11.68 13.86
CA ILE A 14 -9.12 10.38 14.07
C ILE A 14 -9.97 9.36 13.32
N LEU A 15 -9.35 8.63 12.40
CA LEU A 15 -10.00 7.60 11.60
C LEU A 15 -9.88 6.24 12.28
N GLY A 16 -10.91 5.40 12.10
CA GLY A 16 -10.91 4.03 12.58
C GLY A 16 -10.85 3.85 14.11
N GLY A 17 -10.86 4.93 14.88
CA GLY A 17 -10.64 4.87 16.35
C GLY A 17 -9.22 4.45 16.74
N TYR A 18 -8.30 4.47 15.78
CA TYR A 18 -6.93 3.98 15.92
C TYR A 18 -6.04 4.91 16.75
N GLY A 19 -5.12 4.34 17.54
CA GLY A 19 -4.11 5.13 18.26
C GLY A 19 -4.58 5.80 19.55
N ARG A 20 -5.70 5.38 20.13
CA ARG A 20 -6.19 5.87 21.44
C ARG A 20 -5.68 5.08 22.62
N GLY A 21 -4.61 4.32 22.49
CA GLY A 21 -4.02 3.52 23.57
C GLY A 21 -4.77 2.24 23.92
N GLN A 22 -5.77 1.86 23.13
CA GLN A 22 -6.56 0.66 23.34
C GLN A 22 -6.05 -0.57 22.60
N GLU A 23 -5.04 -0.38 21.74
CA GLU A 23 -4.48 -1.45 20.91
C GLU A 23 -2.97 -1.43 21.00
N PRO A 24 -2.32 -2.58 21.28
CA PRO A 24 -0.88 -2.67 21.14
C PRO A 24 -0.56 -2.48 19.65
N LEU A 25 0.07 -1.36 19.32
CA LEU A 25 0.65 -1.20 17.99
C LEU A 25 1.85 -2.15 17.90
N PRO A 26 1.85 -3.11 16.96
CA PRO A 26 3.05 -3.86 16.69
C PRO A 26 4.08 -2.88 16.14
N VAL A 27 5.05 -2.58 16.98
CA VAL A 27 6.04 -1.58 16.67
C VAL A 27 7.15 -2.22 15.88
N PHE A 28 7.21 -2.02 14.62
CA PHE A 28 8.50 -2.15 14.09
C PHE A 28 8.79 -1.54 12.77
N LYS A 29 8.00 -0.73 12.26
CA LYS A 29 8.48 0.10 11.14
C LYS A 29 7.85 1.44 11.20
N MET A 30 8.70 2.43 11.08
CA MET A 30 8.25 3.76 10.74
C MET A 30 7.31 3.65 9.55
N PRO A 31 6.11 4.26 9.62
CA PRO A 31 5.29 4.39 8.45
C PRO A 31 6.15 5.09 7.39
N HIS A 32 6.36 4.44 6.27
CA HIS A 32 6.96 5.10 5.13
C HIS A 32 6.12 6.33 4.80
N LEU A 33 6.76 7.41 4.41
CA LEU A 33 6.13 8.71 4.08
C LEU A 33 4.95 8.60 3.10
N ARG A 34 4.73 7.45 2.49
CA ARG A 34 3.61 7.14 1.60
C ARG A 34 3.12 5.70 1.78
N GLY A 35 2.91 5.27 3.01
CA GLY A 35 2.29 3.97 3.29
C GLY A 35 0.83 3.88 2.88
N TRP A 36 0.23 4.94 2.34
CA TRP A 36 -1.16 5.03 1.92
C TRP A 36 -1.28 5.50 0.47
N ALA A 37 -2.41 5.23 -0.17
CA ALA A 37 -2.66 5.56 -1.56
C ALA A 37 -3.96 6.32 -1.75
N VAL A 38 -4.04 7.06 -2.86
CA VAL A 38 -5.29 7.66 -3.33
C VAL A 38 -5.63 7.07 -4.69
N ALA A 39 -6.85 6.57 -4.83
CA ALA A 39 -7.43 6.08 -6.08
C ALA A 39 -8.79 6.72 -6.27
N GLY A 40 -8.93 7.52 -7.32
CA GLY A 40 -10.13 8.31 -7.55
C GLY A 40 -10.44 9.23 -6.36
N ARG A 41 -11.62 9.08 -5.80
CA ARG A 41 -12.10 9.86 -4.65
C ARG A 41 -11.70 9.28 -3.29
N HIS A 42 -11.07 8.12 -3.24
CA HIS A 42 -10.82 7.41 -2.00
C HIS A 42 -9.34 7.34 -1.64
N ALA A 43 -9.05 7.56 -0.36
CA ALA A 43 -7.77 7.24 0.25
C ALA A 43 -7.85 5.86 0.90
N TYR A 44 -6.83 5.04 0.67
CA TYR A 44 -6.67 3.69 1.22
C TYR A 44 -5.53 3.73 2.24
N LEU A 45 -5.87 3.47 3.50
CA LEU A 45 -4.99 3.64 4.65
C LEU A 45 -4.74 2.30 5.33
N PRO A 46 -3.48 1.86 5.48
CA PRO A 46 -3.18 0.62 6.17
C PRO A 46 -3.44 0.76 7.68
N ALA A 47 -4.33 -0.06 8.23
CA ALA A 47 -4.61 -0.15 9.65
C ALA A 47 -3.82 -1.33 10.24
N ILE A 48 -2.53 -1.10 10.51
CA ILE A 48 -1.53 -2.14 10.81
C ILE A 48 -1.99 -3.08 11.93
N GLY A 49 -2.49 -2.57 13.06
CA GLY A 49 -2.89 -3.40 14.20
C GLY A 49 -4.23 -4.14 14.03
N ARG A 50 -4.94 -3.95 12.92
CA ARG A 50 -6.28 -4.52 12.70
C ARG A 50 -6.38 -5.45 11.50
N HIS A 51 -5.32 -5.64 10.76
CA HIS A 51 -5.31 -6.42 9.53
C HIS A 51 -6.39 -5.97 8.54
N GLU A 52 -6.52 -4.68 8.37
CA GLU A 52 -7.50 -4.09 7.46
C GLU A 52 -6.92 -2.86 6.74
N VAL A 53 -7.48 -2.54 5.60
CA VAL A 53 -7.26 -1.28 4.89
C VAL A 53 -8.52 -0.44 5.02
N LEU A 54 -8.39 0.75 5.58
CA LEU A 54 -9.48 1.71 5.70
C LEU A 54 -9.65 2.45 4.38
N VAL A 55 -10.89 2.60 3.94
CA VAL A 55 -11.23 3.41 2.78
C VAL A 55 -11.90 4.68 3.26
N VAL A 56 -11.33 5.82 2.88
CA VAL A 56 -11.77 7.14 3.33
C VAL A 56 -12.08 8.02 2.13
N ASP A 57 -13.25 8.61 2.12
CA ASP A 57 -13.63 9.62 1.15
C ASP A 57 -12.78 10.90 1.34
N THR A 58 -12.08 11.33 0.31
CA THR A 58 -11.14 12.45 0.40
C THR A 58 -11.80 13.83 0.47
N GLN A 59 -13.08 13.94 0.14
CA GLN A 59 -13.82 15.20 0.25
C GLN A 59 -14.40 15.39 1.65
N THR A 60 -15.05 14.33 2.17
CA THR A 60 -15.72 14.39 3.47
C THR A 60 -14.86 13.94 4.62
N TRP A 61 -13.74 13.26 4.33
CA TRP A 61 -12.87 12.61 5.29
C TRP A 61 -13.62 11.64 6.22
N ARG A 62 -14.64 10.98 5.67
CA ARG A 62 -15.37 9.92 6.35
C ARG A 62 -14.88 8.57 5.87
N GLU A 63 -14.80 7.65 6.79
CA GLU A 63 -14.58 6.24 6.49
C GLU A 63 -15.83 5.71 5.77
N VAL A 64 -15.63 5.08 4.63
CA VAL A 64 -16.71 4.53 3.79
C VAL A 64 -16.65 3.01 3.70
N ALA A 65 -15.48 2.40 3.93
CA ALA A 65 -15.34 0.95 3.95
C ALA A 65 -14.13 0.52 4.80
N ARG A 66 -14.13 -0.73 5.22
CA ARG A 66 -13.03 -1.46 5.81
C ARG A 66 -12.83 -2.74 5.04
N ILE A 67 -11.62 -2.98 4.60
CA ILE A 67 -11.29 -4.14 3.78
C ILE A 67 -10.41 -5.06 4.62
N PRO A 68 -10.92 -6.22 5.08
CA PRO A 68 -10.10 -7.22 5.75
C PRO A 68 -9.00 -7.72 4.81
N VAL A 69 -7.78 -7.82 5.32
CA VAL A 69 -6.61 -8.29 4.57
C VAL A 69 -5.87 -9.40 5.32
N ALA A 70 -4.99 -10.10 4.63
CA ALA A 70 -4.37 -11.34 5.13
C ALA A 70 -3.50 -11.15 6.38
N GLY A 71 -2.95 -9.96 6.60
CA GLY A 71 -2.03 -9.70 7.70
C GLY A 71 -1.91 -8.22 8.02
N GLN A 72 -0.85 -7.85 8.71
CA GLN A 72 -0.56 -6.44 9.05
C GLN A 72 -0.16 -5.67 7.79
N PRO A 73 -1.03 -4.81 7.22
CA PRO A 73 -0.71 -4.08 6.01
C PRO A 73 0.32 -2.98 6.32
N VAL A 74 1.37 -2.89 5.52
CA VAL A 74 2.46 -1.92 5.75
C VAL A 74 2.46 -0.82 4.70
N PHE A 75 2.28 -1.22 3.45
CA PHE A 75 2.39 -0.33 2.32
C PHE A 75 1.24 -0.55 1.35
N VAL A 76 0.60 0.53 0.95
CA VAL A 76 -0.54 0.51 0.03
C VAL A 76 -0.21 1.39 -1.15
N MET A 77 -0.31 0.86 -2.37
CA MET A 77 -0.01 1.58 -3.59
C MET A 77 -1.15 1.47 -4.61
N ALA A 78 -1.60 2.61 -5.12
CA ALA A 78 -2.59 2.66 -6.18
C ALA A 78 -1.94 2.48 -7.55
N GLN A 79 -2.59 1.66 -8.38
CA GLN A 79 -2.30 1.61 -9.81
C GLN A 79 -2.58 2.99 -10.44
N PRO A 80 -1.80 3.44 -11.44
CA PRO A 80 -1.95 4.76 -12.05
C PRO A 80 -3.34 5.11 -12.58
N ASP A 81 -4.10 4.11 -13.03
CA ASP A 81 -5.49 4.30 -13.50
C ASP A 81 -6.53 4.31 -12.36
N GLY A 82 -6.08 4.04 -11.13
CA GLY A 82 -6.92 4.02 -9.94
C GLY A 82 -7.84 2.82 -9.80
N ARG A 83 -7.76 1.81 -10.66
CA ARG A 83 -8.64 0.62 -10.61
C ARG A 83 -8.27 -0.39 -9.55
N GLN A 84 -7.00 -0.43 -9.19
CA GLN A 84 -6.49 -1.38 -8.21
C GLN A 84 -5.63 -0.68 -7.18
N VAL A 85 -5.64 -1.24 -5.98
CA VAL A 85 -4.73 -0.91 -4.90
C VAL A 85 -4.03 -2.17 -4.44
N TRP A 86 -2.70 -2.14 -4.38
CA TRP A 86 -1.89 -3.28 -3.99
C TRP A 86 -1.32 -3.06 -2.60
N VAL A 87 -1.32 -4.09 -1.78
CA VAL A 87 -0.90 -4.02 -0.37
C VAL A 87 0.05 -5.17 -0.03
N ASN A 88 1.16 -4.84 0.63
CA ASN A 88 2.08 -5.81 1.23
C ASN A 88 1.95 -5.82 2.75
N PHE A 89 2.58 -6.80 3.38
CA PHE A 89 2.39 -7.11 4.79
C PHE A 89 3.70 -7.17 5.57
N ALA A 90 3.60 -6.95 6.89
CA ALA A 90 4.64 -7.28 7.84
C ALA A 90 4.64 -8.79 8.16
N LEU A 91 5.62 -9.23 8.96
CA LEU A 91 5.65 -10.60 9.51
C LEU A 91 4.34 -10.94 10.25
N PRO A 92 3.86 -12.18 10.15
CA PRO A 92 4.44 -13.33 9.44
C PRO A 92 4.10 -13.38 7.93
N ASP A 93 3.18 -12.53 7.44
CA ASP A 93 2.61 -12.57 6.09
C ASP A 93 3.43 -11.79 5.05
N TYR A 94 4.66 -11.43 5.38
CA TYR A 94 5.57 -10.57 4.59
C TYR A 94 5.97 -11.13 3.21
N HIS A 95 5.55 -12.36 2.89
CA HIS A 95 5.75 -12.99 1.58
C HIS A 95 4.57 -12.74 0.61
N ARG A 96 3.49 -12.11 1.10
CA ARG A 96 2.26 -11.91 0.35
C ARG A 96 2.09 -10.49 -0.15
N VAL A 97 1.31 -10.37 -1.22
CA VAL A 97 0.74 -9.15 -1.74
C VAL A 97 -0.73 -9.41 -2.05
N GLN A 98 -1.61 -8.51 -1.65
CA GLN A 98 -3.03 -8.57 -2.02
C GLN A 98 -3.39 -7.40 -2.92
N VAL A 99 -4.31 -7.69 -3.85
CA VAL A 99 -4.86 -6.71 -4.79
C VAL A 99 -6.30 -6.43 -4.40
N ILE A 100 -6.59 -5.16 -4.20
CA ILE A 100 -7.91 -4.64 -3.90
C ILE A 100 -8.48 -3.99 -5.15
N ASP A 101 -9.67 -4.38 -5.55
CA ASP A 101 -10.46 -3.70 -6.58
C ASP A 101 -11.12 -2.46 -5.99
N THR A 102 -10.88 -1.30 -6.57
CA THR A 102 -11.34 -0.04 -5.99
C THR A 102 -12.83 0.22 -6.18
N PRO A 103 -13.49 -0.21 -7.28
CA PRO A 103 -14.93 -0.11 -7.41
C PRO A 103 -15.73 -0.88 -6.36
N THR A 104 -15.27 -2.07 -5.99
CA THR A 104 -15.99 -2.96 -5.07
C THR A 104 -15.45 -2.93 -3.65
N HIS A 105 -14.28 -2.34 -3.42
CA HIS A 105 -13.54 -2.37 -2.15
C HIS A 105 -13.31 -3.79 -1.61
N THR A 106 -12.99 -4.73 -2.51
CA THR A 106 -12.75 -6.14 -2.14
C THR A 106 -11.38 -6.63 -2.58
N VAL A 107 -10.82 -7.58 -1.84
CA VAL A 107 -9.61 -8.29 -2.27
C VAL A 107 -9.96 -9.23 -3.40
N VAL A 108 -9.35 -9.05 -4.56
CA VAL A 108 -9.61 -9.87 -5.77
C VAL A 108 -8.48 -10.86 -6.07
N LYS A 109 -7.30 -10.65 -5.51
CA LYS A 109 -6.16 -11.53 -5.73
C LYS A 109 -5.19 -11.51 -4.56
N THR A 110 -4.62 -12.68 -4.26
CA THR A 110 -3.44 -12.83 -3.40
C THR A 110 -2.32 -13.42 -4.22
N LEU A 111 -1.13 -12.85 -4.09
CA LEU A 111 0.11 -13.24 -4.77
C LEU A 111 1.20 -13.52 -3.74
N GLU A 112 2.14 -14.40 -4.09
CA GLU A 112 3.29 -14.76 -3.26
C GLU A 112 4.58 -14.60 -4.07
N PRO A 113 5.03 -13.36 -4.32
CA PRO A 113 6.20 -13.11 -5.17
C PRO A 113 7.53 -13.56 -4.54
N GLY A 114 7.56 -13.72 -3.22
CA GLY A 114 8.74 -14.16 -2.48
C GLY A 114 8.81 -13.58 -1.07
N ALA A 115 9.73 -14.07 -0.28
CA ALA A 115 9.90 -13.64 1.11
C ALA A 115 10.39 -12.19 1.22
N ALA A 116 9.92 -11.48 2.24
CA ALA A 116 10.20 -10.08 2.53
C ALA A 116 9.89 -9.13 1.37
N VAL A 117 8.62 -9.05 0.98
CA VAL A 117 8.15 -8.03 0.05
C VAL A 117 8.31 -6.66 0.70
N LEU A 118 9.26 -5.86 0.22
CA LEU A 118 9.56 -4.55 0.78
C LEU A 118 8.93 -3.40 0.01
N HIS A 119 8.88 -3.49 -1.31
CA HIS A 119 8.41 -2.41 -2.15
C HIS A 119 7.67 -2.91 -3.38
N LEU A 120 6.73 -2.08 -3.84
CA LEU A 120 5.93 -2.25 -5.03
C LEU A 120 6.04 -0.97 -5.85
N GLU A 121 6.29 -1.05 -7.14
CA GLU A 121 6.30 0.12 -8.02
C GLU A 121 5.64 -0.21 -9.35
N PHE A 122 4.64 0.57 -9.74
CA PHE A 122 3.97 0.41 -11.02
C PHE A 122 4.76 1.06 -12.14
N THR A 123 4.72 0.45 -13.32
CA THR A 123 5.10 1.13 -14.56
C THR A 123 4.28 2.41 -14.73
N PRO A 124 4.76 3.41 -15.48
CA PRO A 124 4.04 4.68 -15.66
C PRO A 124 2.61 4.55 -16.19
N ARG A 125 2.34 3.50 -16.96
CA ARG A 125 1.00 3.19 -17.48
C ARG A 125 0.19 2.26 -16.58
N GLY A 126 0.83 1.66 -15.58
CA GLY A 126 0.18 0.73 -14.68
C GLY A 126 -0.08 -0.66 -15.27
N ASP A 127 0.52 -1.00 -16.39
CA ASP A 127 0.38 -2.29 -17.06
C ASP A 127 1.16 -3.41 -16.36
N ALA A 128 2.20 -3.05 -15.60
CA ALA A 128 2.94 -3.99 -14.77
C ALA A 128 3.32 -3.36 -13.42
N VAL A 129 3.59 -4.22 -12.45
CA VAL A 129 4.13 -3.86 -11.14
C VAL A 129 5.44 -4.60 -10.90
N TRP A 130 6.42 -3.88 -10.39
CA TRP A 130 7.71 -4.41 -9.97
C TRP A 130 7.70 -4.59 -8.46
N ILE A 131 8.05 -5.79 -8.00
CA ILE A 131 7.96 -6.17 -6.59
C ILE A 131 9.34 -6.64 -6.13
N SER A 132 9.89 -5.97 -5.11
CA SER A 132 11.12 -6.41 -4.46
C SER A 132 10.81 -7.42 -3.35
N SER A 133 11.43 -8.58 -3.40
CA SER A 133 11.36 -9.64 -2.39
C SER A 133 12.76 -9.85 -1.83
N ARG A 134 13.10 -9.13 -0.75
CA ARG A 134 14.48 -9.02 -0.24
C ARG A 134 15.08 -10.36 0.14
N ASP A 135 14.39 -11.13 0.96
CA ASP A 135 14.91 -12.38 1.50
C ASP A 135 14.83 -13.52 0.46
N ALA A 136 14.09 -13.30 -0.63
CA ALA A 136 14.12 -14.17 -1.80
C ALA A 136 15.15 -13.75 -2.85
N ASN A 137 15.94 -12.68 -2.61
CA ASN A 137 16.92 -12.15 -3.54
C ASN A 137 16.38 -11.95 -4.96
N ARG A 138 15.20 -11.35 -5.07
CA ARG A 138 14.46 -11.31 -6.34
C ARG A 138 13.67 -10.03 -6.50
N VAL A 139 13.61 -9.56 -7.75
CA VAL A 139 12.58 -8.63 -8.20
C VAL A 139 11.67 -9.36 -9.19
N SER A 140 10.37 -9.35 -8.92
CA SER A 140 9.35 -9.93 -9.80
C SER A 140 8.62 -8.82 -10.55
N VAL A 141 8.38 -9.02 -11.84
CA VAL A 141 7.56 -8.14 -12.67
C VAL A 141 6.26 -8.88 -12.98
N ILE A 142 5.14 -8.30 -12.62
CA ILE A 142 3.82 -8.94 -12.70
C ILE A 142 2.90 -8.07 -13.54
N ASP A 143 2.20 -8.69 -14.50
CA ASP A 143 1.14 -8.06 -15.27
C ASP A 143 -0.07 -7.74 -14.38
N THR A 144 -0.56 -6.51 -14.42
CA THR A 144 -1.62 -6.06 -13.52
C THR A 144 -3.03 -6.53 -13.89
N ARG A 145 -3.23 -7.06 -15.08
CA ARG A 145 -4.53 -7.58 -15.53
C ARG A 145 -4.66 -9.08 -15.33
N SER A 146 -3.67 -9.82 -15.81
CA SER A 146 -3.66 -11.28 -15.74
C SER A 146 -3.07 -11.81 -14.45
N PHE A 147 -2.33 -10.98 -13.72
CA PHE A 147 -1.52 -11.35 -12.55
C PHE A 147 -0.43 -12.39 -12.87
N ALA A 148 -0.09 -12.55 -14.14
CA ALA A 148 0.99 -13.42 -14.59
C ALA A 148 2.35 -12.78 -14.28
N THR A 149 3.31 -13.61 -13.91
CA THR A 149 4.71 -13.17 -13.79
C THR A 149 5.30 -13.01 -15.18
N LEU A 150 5.67 -11.78 -15.55
CA LEU A 150 6.31 -11.45 -16.83
C LEU A 150 7.82 -11.70 -16.78
N ALA A 151 8.45 -11.40 -15.64
CA ALA A 151 9.88 -11.58 -15.45
C ALA A 151 10.22 -11.81 -13.98
N ARG A 152 11.35 -12.49 -13.76
CA ARG A 152 12.01 -12.60 -12.46
C ARG A 152 13.48 -12.25 -12.65
N LEU A 153 13.97 -11.31 -11.86
CA LEU A 153 15.31 -10.82 -11.91
C LEU A 153 16.01 -11.19 -10.60
N ASP A 154 17.10 -11.90 -10.68
CA ASP A 154 17.93 -12.20 -9.51
C ASP A 154 18.66 -10.93 -9.10
N MET A 155 18.48 -10.53 -7.85
CA MET A 155 19.05 -9.32 -7.29
C MET A 155 19.30 -9.54 -5.79
N PRO A 156 20.54 -9.46 -5.32
CA PRO A 156 20.83 -9.63 -3.90
C PRO A 156 20.14 -8.55 -3.04
N ALA A 157 19.36 -8.98 -2.07
CA ALA A 157 18.69 -8.14 -1.07
C ALA A 157 18.01 -6.87 -1.63
N PRO A 158 17.15 -6.97 -2.68
CA PRO A 158 16.54 -5.79 -3.28
C PRO A 158 15.65 -5.05 -2.25
N SER A 159 15.62 -3.72 -2.36
CA SER A 159 14.86 -2.86 -1.47
C SER A 159 13.90 -1.96 -2.25
N GLY A 160 14.06 -0.64 -2.20
CA GLY A 160 13.20 0.31 -2.89
C GLY A 160 13.36 0.26 -4.41
N ILE A 161 12.23 0.39 -5.11
CA ILE A 161 12.19 0.51 -6.58
C ILE A 161 11.54 1.84 -6.89
N PHE A 162 12.18 2.67 -7.72
CA PHE A 162 11.67 3.99 -8.08
C PHE A 162 11.87 4.23 -9.57
N PHE A 163 10.80 4.43 -10.31
CA PHE A 163 10.88 4.86 -11.69
C PHE A 163 11.09 6.37 -11.78
N THR A 164 12.01 6.79 -12.64
CA THR A 164 12.35 8.21 -12.85
C THR A 164 11.15 9.07 -13.23
N SER A 165 10.21 8.53 -14.01
CA SER A 165 8.96 9.21 -14.38
C SER A 165 8.08 9.56 -13.17
N ARG A 166 8.12 8.76 -12.12
CA ARG A 166 7.42 9.04 -10.86
C ARG A 166 8.19 10.02 -10.01
N ALA A 167 9.51 9.87 -9.92
CA ALA A 167 10.35 10.79 -9.19
C ALA A 167 10.18 12.23 -9.69
N ALA A 168 10.11 12.42 -11.02
CA ALA A 168 9.88 13.73 -11.63
C ALA A 168 8.52 14.37 -11.29
N ARG A 169 7.50 13.55 -10.97
CA ARG A 169 6.16 14.04 -10.60
C ARG A 169 6.01 14.32 -9.10
N MET A 170 6.96 13.92 -8.31
CA MET A 170 6.87 14.07 -6.87
C MET A 170 7.34 15.43 -6.36
N GLY A 171 7.74 16.31 -7.26
CA GLY A 171 7.97 17.72 -6.97
C GLY A 171 8.98 17.94 -5.82
N PHE A 172 10.16 17.41 -6.00
CA PHE A 172 11.30 17.85 -5.20
C PHE A 172 11.94 19.03 -5.89
#